data_c8d3766a67bd9db24775a6e3209f5e30
#
_entry.id   c8d3766a67bd9db24775a6e3209f5e30
#
_cell.length_a   1.000
_cell.length_b   1.000
_cell.length_c   1.000
_cell.angle_alpha   90.00
_cell.angle_beta   90.00
_cell.angle_gamma   90.00
#
_symmetry.space_group_name_H-M   'P 1'
#
loop_
_entity.id
_entity.type
_entity.pdbx_description
1 polymer ?
#
loop_
_entity_poly.entity_id
_entity_poly.type
_entity_poly.pdbx_seq_one_letter_code
_entity_poly.pdbx_strand_id
1 'polypeptide(L)'
;MRLIFKTFFIVALNFCSVAFSLGTNFLLFPESASAMALGRHPSLGGSESINPALIEQRNDSPMFHINSGSWFGNINLAGLNYIQRSGNYNNRFFIRHADVTDLEFRDNSPSDNPISKFSAYAFQLGLGVSRGSKFGNFGMTLSYLSLGIYDQKADGFSMDIGYSRLLSNGFALGASVLNIGYMSKFYRDRPELPFMIVAGISKQVDLYRLKNNLYFTTEYSITELPMKFKIGADMQWGQLNFLAGYSITKFDTEFSVGGGLKYGRFKVIYATRFGSQEIGEPKIFSINYRML
;
A
#
# COMPACT_ATOMS: atom_id res chain seq x y z
N MET A 1 21.11 -26.76 35.74
CA MET A 1 19.66 -26.41 35.74
C MET A 1 19.38 -24.92 35.66
N ARG A 2 20.11 -24.02 36.32
CA ARG A 2 19.90 -22.55 36.22
C ARG A 2 20.28 -21.94 34.85
N LEU A 3 21.18 -22.55 34.08
CA LEU A 3 21.59 -22.01 32.76
C LEU A 3 20.55 -22.32 31.65
N ILE A 4 19.94 -23.50 31.72
CA ILE A 4 18.90 -23.92 30.73
C ILE A 4 17.63 -23.08 30.88
N PHE A 5 17.29 -22.65 32.09
CA PHE A 5 16.11 -21.79 32.31
C PHE A 5 16.32 -20.36 31.80
N LYS A 6 17.56 -19.82 31.86
CA LYS A 6 17.86 -18.51 31.28
C LYS A 6 17.84 -18.52 29.77
N THR A 7 18.30 -19.58 29.13
CA THR A 7 18.29 -19.70 27.65
C THR A 7 16.89 -19.92 27.14
N PHE A 8 16.04 -20.65 27.87
CA PHE A 8 14.62 -20.81 27.50
C PHE A 8 13.82 -19.51 27.64
N PHE A 9 14.13 -18.68 28.64
CA PHE A 9 13.47 -17.39 28.85
C PHE A 9 13.92 -16.34 27.80
N ILE A 10 15.17 -16.40 27.32
CA ILE A 10 15.65 -15.51 26.23
C ILE A 10 15.07 -15.95 24.88
N VAL A 11 14.85 -17.24 24.64
CA VAL A 11 14.21 -17.74 23.42
C VAL A 11 12.70 -17.45 23.43
N ALA A 12 12.04 -17.49 24.58
CA ALA A 12 10.61 -17.14 24.70
C ALA A 12 10.33 -15.64 24.52
N LEU A 13 11.32 -14.77 24.77
CA LEU A 13 11.19 -13.31 24.55
C LEU A 13 11.36 -12.90 23.07
N ASN A 14 11.85 -13.80 22.20
CA ASN A 14 11.94 -13.53 20.76
C ASN A 14 10.72 -13.99 19.95
N PHE A 15 9.71 -14.59 20.57
CA PHE A 15 8.38 -14.78 20.03
C PHE A 15 7.44 -13.62 20.40
N CYS A 16 7.95 -12.39 20.44
CA CYS A 16 7.08 -11.24 20.39
C CYS A 16 6.50 -11.22 18.97
N SER A 17 5.33 -11.83 18.84
CA SER A 17 4.47 -11.70 17.67
C SER A 17 4.57 -10.26 17.16
N VAL A 18 4.90 -10.09 15.89
CA VAL A 18 4.65 -8.83 15.17
C VAL A 18 3.13 -8.68 15.22
N ALA A 19 2.63 -8.09 16.27
CA ALA A 19 1.25 -7.68 16.33
C ALA A 19 1.11 -6.67 15.20
N PHE A 20 0.36 -7.01 14.14
CA PHE A 20 -0.05 -6.06 13.13
C PHE A 20 -0.92 -5.02 13.81
N SER A 21 -0.26 -4.04 14.41
CA SER A 21 -0.91 -2.88 14.96
C SER A 21 -1.41 -2.04 13.80
N LEU A 22 -2.67 -1.63 13.82
CA LEU A 22 -3.24 -0.68 12.86
C LEU A 22 -2.49 0.66 12.83
N GLY A 23 -1.57 0.95 13.68
CA GLY A 23 -0.80 2.18 13.78
C GLY A 23 -0.31 2.75 12.43
N THR A 24 0.85 3.35 12.43
CA THR A 24 1.45 3.96 11.22
C THR A 24 1.73 2.96 10.09
N ASN A 25 1.78 1.65 10.37
CA ASN A 25 1.91 0.58 9.38
C ASN A 25 0.74 0.52 8.38
N PHE A 26 -0.39 1.17 8.66
CA PHE A 26 -1.47 1.41 7.70
C PHE A 26 -0.95 2.05 6.39
N LEU A 27 0.09 2.87 6.44
CA LEU A 27 0.72 3.49 5.27
C LEU A 27 1.37 2.46 4.33
N LEU A 28 1.68 1.27 4.83
CA LEU A 28 2.27 0.18 4.07
C LEU A 28 1.21 -0.68 3.34
N PHE A 29 -0.06 -0.54 3.69
CA PHE A 29 -1.12 -1.33 3.06
C PHE A 29 -1.35 -0.90 1.61
N PRO A 30 -1.66 -1.83 0.70
CA PRO A 30 -2.01 -1.48 -0.67
C PRO A 30 -3.31 -0.68 -0.69
N GLU A 31 -3.35 0.37 -1.50
CA GLU A 31 -4.51 1.26 -1.60
C GLU A 31 -5.56 0.77 -2.60
N SER A 32 -5.22 -0.17 -3.48
CA SER A 32 -6.11 -0.67 -4.53
C SER A 32 -5.89 -2.15 -4.80
N ALA A 33 -6.85 -2.78 -5.47
CA ALA A 33 -6.75 -4.17 -5.88
C ALA A 33 -5.53 -4.39 -6.82
N SER A 34 -5.28 -3.48 -7.78
CA SER A 34 -4.10 -3.59 -8.64
C SER A 34 -2.79 -3.46 -7.87
N ALA A 35 -2.72 -2.54 -6.92
CA ALA A 35 -1.56 -2.37 -6.05
C ALA A 35 -1.31 -3.61 -5.18
N MET A 36 -2.37 -4.25 -4.69
CA MET A 36 -2.26 -5.51 -3.94
C MET A 36 -1.79 -6.66 -4.82
N ALA A 37 -2.44 -6.85 -5.98
CA ALA A 37 -2.13 -7.96 -6.88
C ALA A 37 -0.71 -7.91 -7.44
N LEU A 38 -0.20 -6.72 -7.78
CA LEU A 38 1.14 -6.53 -8.35
C LEU A 38 2.25 -6.43 -7.29
N GLY A 39 1.93 -6.05 -6.04
CA GLY A 39 2.92 -5.84 -4.99
C GLY A 39 3.43 -4.39 -4.86
N ARG A 40 2.80 -3.40 -5.50
CA ARG A 40 3.15 -1.96 -5.51
C ARG A 40 4.55 -1.69 -6.11
N HIS A 41 4.61 -1.29 -7.36
CA HIS A 41 5.85 -1.00 -8.07
C HIS A 41 6.01 0.50 -8.34
N PRO A 42 7.24 1.09 -8.23
CA PRO A 42 7.47 2.52 -8.42
C PRO A 42 7.71 2.92 -9.88
N SER A 43 7.83 1.97 -10.80
CA SER A 43 8.05 2.21 -12.23
C SER A 43 6.75 2.34 -13.02
N LEU A 44 6.82 2.83 -14.24
CA LEU A 44 5.66 3.08 -15.11
C LEU A 44 4.72 1.88 -15.20
N GLY A 45 3.41 2.14 -15.01
CA GLY A 45 2.37 1.11 -14.90
C GLY A 45 2.20 0.56 -13.49
N GLY A 46 3.04 0.96 -12.54
CA GLY A 46 2.93 0.63 -11.11
C GLY A 46 1.88 1.45 -10.37
N SER A 47 2.15 1.80 -9.13
CA SER A 47 1.20 2.47 -8.24
C SER A 47 1.64 3.87 -7.87
N GLU A 48 0.73 4.85 -8.00
CA GLU A 48 0.92 6.22 -7.58
C GLU A 48 1.06 6.40 -6.06
N SER A 49 0.63 5.42 -5.27
CA SER A 49 0.81 5.43 -3.80
C SER A 49 2.24 5.10 -3.38
N ILE A 50 2.98 4.39 -4.23
CA ILE A 50 4.38 4.06 -3.96
C ILE A 50 5.33 5.01 -4.69
N ASN A 51 4.86 5.71 -5.72
CA ASN A 51 5.65 6.70 -6.44
C ASN A 51 4.75 7.83 -6.97
N PRO A 52 4.76 9.02 -6.35
CA PRO A 52 3.97 10.17 -6.80
C PRO A 52 4.23 10.60 -8.25
N ALA A 53 5.38 10.28 -8.82
CA ALA A 53 5.66 10.57 -10.23
C ALA A 53 4.79 9.77 -11.22
N LEU A 54 4.08 8.75 -10.74
CA LEU A 54 3.14 7.93 -11.51
C LEU A 54 1.71 8.48 -11.50
N ILE A 55 1.45 9.60 -10.82
CA ILE A 55 0.19 10.35 -10.96
C ILE A 55 0.14 10.84 -12.41
N GLU A 56 -0.28 9.97 -13.30
CA GLU A 56 -0.31 10.25 -14.72
C GLU A 56 -1.73 10.14 -15.23
N GLN A 57 -2.11 11.11 -15.99
CA GLN A 57 -3.35 11.07 -16.75
C GLN A 57 -3.01 11.09 -18.25
N ARG A 58 -3.21 9.98 -18.90
CA ARG A 58 -2.99 9.87 -20.36
C ARG A 58 -4.01 10.66 -21.19
N ASN A 59 -5.13 11.01 -20.59
CA ASN A 59 -6.21 11.79 -21.21
C ASN A 59 -6.62 12.93 -20.28
N ASP A 60 -7.15 14.01 -20.82
CA ASP A 60 -7.59 15.20 -20.05
C ASP A 60 -8.84 14.96 -19.17
N SER A 61 -9.45 13.78 -19.25
CA SER A 61 -10.64 13.44 -18.48
C SER A 61 -10.31 12.98 -17.05
N PRO A 62 -10.99 13.55 -16.04
CA PRO A 62 -10.78 13.14 -14.66
C PRO A 62 -11.11 11.67 -14.39
N MET A 63 -10.44 11.08 -13.40
CA MET A 63 -10.66 9.71 -12.99
C MET A 63 -10.97 9.62 -11.50
N PHE A 64 -11.90 8.73 -11.16
CA PHE A 64 -12.19 8.31 -9.80
C PHE A 64 -11.79 6.85 -9.61
N HIS A 65 -11.14 6.56 -8.48
CA HIS A 65 -10.86 5.21 -8.04
C HIS A 65 -11.48 5.01 -6.67
N ILE A 66 -12.36 4.04 -6.54
CA ILE A 66 -13.00 3.64 -5.29
C ILE A 66 -12.47 2.27 -4.92
N ASN A 67 -12.00 2.12 -3.70
CA ASN A 67 -11.41 0.89 -3.20
C ASN A 67 -12.07 0.49 -1.89
N SER A 68 -12.36 -0.80 -1.73
CA SER A 68 -12.88 -1.37 -0.49
C SER A 68 -12.33 -2.78 -0.32
N GLY A 69 -12.07 -3.18 0.91
CA GLY A 69 -11.54 -4.52 1.16
C GLY A 69 -11.22 -4.79 2.62
N SER A 70 -10.51 -5.87 2.83
CA SER A 70 -10.03 -6.29 4.16
C SER A 70 -8.55 -6.63 4.12
N TRP A 71 -7.88 -6.42 5.25
CA TRP A 71 -6.50 -6.76 5.50
C TRP A 71 -6.41 -7.79 6.63
N PHE A 72 -5.22 -8.34 6.85
CA PHE A 72 -4.95 -9.26 7.97
C PHE A 72 -5.49 -8.70 9.30
N GLY A 73 -6.00 -9.56 10.17
CA GLY A 73 -6.55 -9.16 11.47
C GLY A 73 -7.91 -8.45 11.39
N ASN A 74 -8.71 -8.74 10.36
CA ASN A 74 -10.05 -8.16 10.14
C ASN A 74 -10.04 -6.62 10.03
N ILE A 75 -8.95 -6.04 9.54
CA ILE A 75 -8.88 -4.61 9.28
C ILE A 75 -9.69 -4.32 8.01
N ASN A 76 -10.71 -3.48 8.12
CA ASN A 76 -11.45 -2.97 6.97
C ASN A 76 -10.65 -1.87 6.28
N LEU A 77 -10.69 -1.83 4.96
CA LEU A 77 -10.02 -0.83 4.14
C LEU A 77 -11.04 -0.13 3.24
N ALA A 78 -10.98 1.19 3.18
CA ALA A 78 -11.72 2.01 2.24
C ALA A 78 -10.83 3.12 1.68
N GLY A 79 -11.04 3.47 0.41
CA GLY A 79 -10.27 4.52 -0.23
C GLY A 79 -11.00 5.15 -1.41
N LEU A 80 -10.77 6.43 -1.60
CA LEU A 80 -11.23 7.22 -2.74
C LEU A 80 -10.04 8.00 -3.29
N ASN A 81 -9.84 7.94 -4.61
CA ASN A 81 -8.88 8.77 -5.31
C ASN A 81 -9.58 9.53 -6.43
N TYR A 82 -9.22 10.78 -6.58
CA TYR A 82 -9.58 11.64 -7.69
C TYR A 82 -8.30 12.14 -8.36
N ILE A 83 -8.19 11.90 -9.67
CA ILE A 83 -7.00 12.30 -10.44
C ILE A 83 -7.48 13.19 -11.58
N GLN A 84 -6.86 14.36 -11.71
CA GLN A 84 -7.16 15.33 -12.77
C GLN A 84 -5.89 15.99 -13.28
N ARG A 85 -5.83 16.22 -14.58
CA ARG A 85 -4.81 17.04 -15.21
C ARG A 85 -5.21 18.51 -15.20
N SER A 86 -4.25 19.39 -14.88
CA SER A 86 -4.40 20.84 -14.98
C SER A 86 -3.16 21.43 -15.64
N GLY A 87 -3.26 21.80 -16.90
CA GLY A 87 -2.12 22.24 -17.69
C GLY A 87 -1.03 21.16 -17.80
N ASN A 88 0.15 21.47 -17.31
CA ASN A 88 1.32 20.57 -17.33
C ASN A 88 1.45 19.69 -16.07
N TYR A 89 0.49 19.77 -15.16
CA TYR A 89 0.51 19.04 -13.89
C TYR A 89 -0.63 18.02 -13.85
N ASN A 90 -0.33 16.86 -13.28
CA ASN A 90 -1.34 15.90 -12.88
C ASN A 90 -1.51 16.02 -11.37
N ASN A 91 -2.75 16.19 -10.94
CA ASN A 91 -3.11 16.38 -9.54
C ASN A 91 -3.88 15.16 -9.06
N ARG A 92 -3.62 14.76 -7.82
CA ARG A 92 -4.32 13.69 -7.13
C ARG A 92 -4.84 14.20 -5.79
N PHE A 93 -6.10 13.94 -5.51
CA PHE A 93 -6.69 14.05 -4.19
C PHE A 93 -7.11 12.66 -3.74
N PHE A 94 -6.81 12.29 -2.50
CA PHE A 94 -7.21 10.97 -2.01
C PHE A 94 -7.52 10.95 -0.53
N ILE A 95 -8.41 10.02 -0.18
CA ILE A 95 -8.78 9.67 1.18
C ILE A 95 -8.57 8.17 1.34
N ARG A 96 -7.96 7.76 2.45
CA ARG A 96 -7.85 6.36 2.86
C ARG A 96 -8.27 6.23 4.31
N HIS A 97 -8.98 5.15 4.59
CA HIS A 97 -9.43 4.80 5.93
C HIS A 97 -9.19 3.32 6.16
N ALA A 98 -8.77 2.98 7.35
CA ALA A 98 -8.71 1.61 7.83
C ALA A 98 -9.24 1.57 9.26
N ASP A 99 -10.00 0.55 9.60
CA ASP A 99 -10.53 0.37 10.95
C ASP A 99 -10.57 -1.11 11.36
N VAL A 100 -10.48 -1.31 12.65
CA VAL A 100 -10.82 -2.57 13.33
C VAL A 100 -11.90 -2.24 14.35
N THR A 101 -13.02 -2.93 14.23
CA THR A 101 -14.14 -2.81 15.15
C THR A 101 -14.19 -3.99 16.12
N ASP A 102 -15.02 -3.87 17.15
CA ASP A 102 -15.29 -4.94 18.14
C ASP A 102 -14.05 -5.44 18.91
N LEU A 103 -13.03 -4.59 19.08
CA LEU A 103 -11.94 -4.90 20.00
C LEU A 103 -12.48 -4.97 21.42
N GLU A 104 -12.13 -6.02 22.15
CA GLU A 104 -12.66 -6.27 23.48
C GLU A 104 -11.69 -5.80 24.57
N PHE A 105 -12.19 -4.97 25.48
CA PHE A 105 -11.49 -4.69 26.72
C PHE A 105 -11.91 -5.69 27.79
N ARG A 106 -10.94 -6.49 28.27
CA ARG A 106 -11.14 -7.50 29.31
C ARG A 106 -10.15 -7.23 30.44
N ASP A 107 -10.56 -7.48 31.67
CA ASP A 107 -9.66 -7.53 32.82
C ASP A 107 -9.04 -8.93 33.00
N ASN A 108 -8.31 -9.10 34.11
CA ASN A 108 -7.68 -10.37 34.42
C ASN A 108 -8.68 -11.40 35.03
N SER A 109 -9.93 -11.04 35.18
CA SER A 109 -10.97 -11.92 35.73
C SER A 109 -11.59 -12.74 34.60
N PRO A 110 -11.69 -14.10 34.73
CA PRO A 110 -12.38 -14.92 33.75
C PRO A 110 -13.86 -14.50 33.66
N SER A 111 -14.26 -13.97 32.52
CA SER A 111 -15.64 -13.56 32.22
C SER A 111 -15.96 -13.84 30.76
N ASP A 112 -17.17 -14.36 30.51
CA ASP A 112 -17.66 -14.61 29.15
C ASP A 112 -17.97 -13.30 28.40
N ASN A 113 -18.27 -12.23 29.14
CA ASN A 113 -18.59 -10.92 28.58
C ASN A 113 -17.40 -9.94 28.72
N PRO A 114 -17.05 -9.19 27.67
CA PRO A 114 -16.05 -8.12 27.79
C PRO A 114 -16.60 -6.97 28.64
N ILE A 115 -15.70 -6.25 29.32
CA ILE A 115 -16.04 -5.04 30.10
C ILE A 115 -16.57 -3.94 29.16
N SER A 116 -15.92 -3.78 28.01
CA SER A 116 -16.34 -2.85 26.96
C SER A 116 -15.82 -3.27 25.61
N LYS A 117 -16.40 -2.71 24.53
CA LYS A 117 -15.90 -2.83 23.18
C LYS A 117 -15.42 -1.47 22.70
N PHE A 118 -14.38 -1.46 21.88
CA PHE A 118 -13.82 -0.25 21.28
C PHE A 118 -13.36 -0.52 19.84
N SER A 119 -12.94 0.53 19.13
CA SER A 119 -12.40 0.45 17.78
C SER A 119 -11.05 1.15 17.71
N ALA A 120 -10.26 0.75 16.72
CA ALA A 120 -9.06 1.44 16.29
C ALA A 120 -9.23 1.87 14.83
N TYR A 121 -8.72 3.06 14.48
CA TYR A 121 -8.76 3.55 13.11
C TYR A 121 -7.47 4.24 12.69
N ALA A 122 -7.23 4.24 11.39
CA ALA A 122 -6.22 5.04 10.73
C ALA A 122 -6.86 5.76 9.53
N PHE A 123 -6.58 7.05 9.41
CA PHE A 123 -7.10 7.92 8.37
C PHE A 123 -5.96 8.68 7.70
N GLN A 124 -6.02 8.80 6.38
CA GLN A 124 -5.09 9.59 5.57
C GLN A 124 -5.86 10.42 4.55
N LEU A 125 -5.59 11.72 4.54
CA LEU A 125 -6.04 12.66 3.53
C LEU A 125 -4.83 13.23 2.82
N GLY A 126 -4.76 13.12 1.49
CA GLY A 126 -3.57 13.53 0.77
C GLY A 126 -3.84 14.29 -0.53
N LEU A 127 -2.86 15.12 -0.87
CA LEU A 127 -2.77 15.86 -2.13
C LEU A 127 -1.45 15.50 -2.81
N GLY A 128 -1.52 15.06 -4.05
CA GLY A 128 -0.36 14.72 -4.87
C GLY A 128 -0.31 15.57 -6.13
N VAL A 129 0.90 15.85 -6.58
CA VAL A 129 1.17 16.51 -7.85
C VAL A 129 2.30 15.82 -8.58
N SER A 130 2.16 15.66 -9.90
CA SER A 130 3.26 15.22 -10.76
C SER A 130 3.40 16.09 -11.99
N ARG A 131 4.62 16.13 -12.53
CA ARG A 131 4.95 16.86 -13.75
C ARG A 131 5.95 16.08 -14.58
N GLY A 132 5.65 15.96 -15.88
CA GLY A 132 6.59 15.42 -16.85
C GLY A 132 7.62 16.48 -17.30
N SER A 133 8.85 16.02 -17.54
CA SER A 133 9.94 16.79 -18.11
C SER A 133 10.73 15.95 -19.12
N LYS A 134 11.66 16.58 -19.87
CA LYS A 134 12.58 15.85 -20.77
C LYS A 134 13.50 14.86 -20.04
N PHE A 135 13.66 15.01 -18.74
CA PHE A 135 14.50 14.13 -17.92
C PHE A 135 13.72 12.99 -17.25
N GLY A 136 12.39 13.01 -17.29
CA GLY A 136 11.49 12.10 -16.63
C GLY A 136 10.37 12.82 -15.90
N ASN A 137 9.56 12.07 -15.17
CA ASN A 137 8.46 12.59 -14.37
C ASN A 137 8.91 12.73 -12.91
N PHE A 138 8.50 13.80 -12.29
CA PHE A 138 8.71 14.08 -10.87
C PHE A 138 7.35 14.23 -10.20
N GLY A 139 7.24 13.75 -8.98
CA GLY A 139 6.01 13.86 -8.20
C GLY A 139 6.27 14.05 -6.73
N MET A 140 5.29 14.65 -6.05
CA MET A 140 5.28 14.86 -4.61
C MET A 140 3.85 14.66 -4.10
N THR A 141 3.73 14.10 -2.91
CA THR A 141 2.47 13.97 -2.17
C THR A 141 2.64 14.53 -0.77
N LEU A 142 1.64 15.25 -0.29
CA LEU A 142 1.53 15.68 1.10
C LEU A 142 0.27 15.05 1.69
N SER A 143 0.38 14.52 2.89
CA SER A 143 -0.73 13.83 3.57
C SER A 143 -0.85 14.29 5.01
N TYR A 144 -2.09 14.49 5.44
CA TYR A 144 -2.49 14.54 6.83
C TYR A 144 -2.86 13.14 7.29
N LEU A 145 -2.43 12.77 8.48
CA LEU A 145 -2.61 11.46 9.10
C LEU A 145 -3.33 11.61 10.42
N SER A 146 -4.25 10.71 10.73
CA SER A 146 -4.93 10.62 12.02
C SER A 146 -5.09 9.16 12.42
N LEU A 147 -4.60 8.83 13.60
CA LEU A 147 -4.71 7.52 14.22
C LEU A 147 -5.52 7.63 15.50
N GLY A 148 -6.40 6.67 15.75
CA GLY A 148 -7.16 6.62 17.00
C GLY A 148 -7.34 5.19 17.50
N ILE A 149 -7.31 5.04 18.81
CA ILE A 149 -7.66 3.81 19.52
C ILE A 149 -8.30 4.19 20.86
N TYR A 150 -9.48 3.63 21.12
CA TYR A 150 -10.25 3.96 22.32
C TYR A 150 -10.49 5.48 22.42
N ASP A 151 -9.95 6.16 23.45
CA ASP A 151 -10.04 7.60 23.69
C ASP A 151 -8.78 8.39 23.27
N GLN A 152 -7.76 7.70 22.77
CA GLN A 152 -6.48 8.29 22.40
C GLN A 152 -6.41 8.58 20.89
N LYS A 153 -5.81 9.72 20.54
CA LYS A 153 -5.63 10.17 19.16
C LYS A 153 -4.24 10.74 18.93
N ALA A 154 -3.67 10.45 17.76
CA ALA A 154 -2.44 11.07 17.27
C ALA A 154 -2.64 11.55 15.84
N ASP A 155 -2.26 12.79 15.57
CA ASP A 155 -2.32 13.41 14.26
C ASP A 155 -0.92 13.71 13.75
N GLY A 156 -0.74 13.74 12.42
CA GLY A 156 0.56 13.99 11.83
C GLY A 156 0.49 14.35 10.35
N PHE A 157 1.68 14.53 9.79
CA PHE A 157 1.86 14.83 8.37
C PHE A 157 2.97 13.97 7.80
N SER A 158 2.78 13.55 6.54
CA SER A 158 3.81 12.87 5.77
C SER A 158 3.96 13.49 4.39
N MET A 159 5.16 13.36 3.83
CA MET A 159 5.50 13.77 2.48
C MET A 159 6.17 12.60 1.76
N ASP A 160 5.80 12.42 0.50
CA ASP A 160 6.39 11.44 -0.41
C ASP A 160 6.97 12.17 -1.62
N ILE A 161 8.11 11.70 -2.11
CA ILE A 161 8.76 12.24 -3.32
C ILE A 161 9.04 11.08 -4.25
N GLY A 162 8.82 11.30 -5.55
CA GLY A 162 9.02 10.27 -6.55
C GLY A 162 9.61 10.76 -7.85
N TYR A 163 10.26 9.83 -8.52
CA TYR A 163 10.81 10.00 -9.87
C TYR A 163 10.48 8.78 -10.71
N SER A 164 10.14 9.00 -11.99
CA SER A 164 10.01 7.92 -12.96
C SER A 164 10.51 8.37 -14.33
N ARG A 165 11.07 7.43 -15.10
CA ARG A 165 11.54 7.68 -16.45
C ARG A 165 11.33 6.50 -17.36
N LEU A 166 10.72 6.77 -18.50
CA LEU A 166 10.66 5.81 -19.60
C LEU A 166 12.01 5.82 -20.34
N LEU A 167 12.60 4.66 -20.51
CA LEU A 167 13.83 4.41 -21.26
C LEU A 167 13.51 3.87 -22.65
N SER A 168 14.56 3.62 -23.45
CA SER A 168 14.43 2.93 -24.73
C SER A 168 13.97 1.47 -24.56
N ASN A 169 13.42 0.91 -25.62
CA ASN A 169 13.03 -0.52 -25.70
C ASN A 169 11.96 -0.95 -24.67
N GLY A 170 11.08 -0.03 -24.23
CA GLY A 170 9.98 -0.35 -23.32
C GLY A 170 10.40 -0.57 -21.84
N PHE A 171 11.64 -0.26 -21.49
CA PHE A 171 12.05 -0.21 -20.08
C PHE A 171 11.63 1.11 -19.43
N ALA A 172 11.27 1.05 -18.15
CA ALA A 172 11.05 2.22 -17.32
C ALA A 172 11.68 2.04 -15.94
N LEU A 173 12.21 3.12 -15.40
CA LEU A 173 12.75 3.19 -14.04
C LEU A 173 11.80 3.99 -13.15
N GLY A 174 11.79 3.66 -11.87
CA GLY A 174 11.10 4.42 -10.85
C GLY A 174 11.82 4.35 -9.52
N ALA A 175 11.81 5.46 -8.80
CA ALA A 175 12.35 5.55 -7.45
C ALA A 175 11.51 6.52 -6.61
N SER A 176 11.40 6.26 -5.32
CA SER A 176 10.68 7.12 -4.38
C SER A 176 11.23 7.04 -2.97
N VAL A 177 11.01 8.12 -2.24
CA VAL A 177 11.20 8.20 -0.80
C VAL A 177 9.85 8.56 -0.20
N LEU A 178 9.39 7.76 0.75
CA LEU A 178 8.04 7.78 1.28
C LEU A 178 8.01 7.99 2.79
N ASN A 179 6.88 8.55 3.25
CA ASN A 179 6.57 8.72 4.66
C ASN A 179 7.60 9.60 5.42
N ILE A 180 8.11 10.65 4.78
CA ILE A 180 8.94 11.67 5.42
C ILE A 180 8.01 12.56 6.25
N GLY A 181 8.10 12.53 7.56
CA GLY A 181 7.20 13.35 8.38
C GLY A 181 7.23 13.00 9.85
N TYR A 182 6.16 13.35 10.55
CA TYR A 182 6.05 13.08 11.97
C TYR A 182 4.59 12.96 12.40
N MET A 183 4.39 12.32 13.58
CA MET A 183 3.11 12.24 14.29
C MET A 183 3.17 13.02 15.59
N SER A 184 2.04 13.48 16.10
CA SER A 184 1.93 13.95 17.47
C SER A 184 2.10 12.80 18.48
N LYS A 185 2.21 13.09 19.74
CA LYS A 185 2.27 12.05 20.77
C LYS A 185 0.93 11.31 20.86
N PHE A 186 1.02 10.01 20.97
CA PHE A 186 -0.07 9.11 21.30
C PHE A 186 0.08 8.74 22.78
N TYR A 187 -0.60 9.42 23.67
CA TYR A 187 -0.42 9.36 25.12
C TYR A 187 1.00 9.77 25.55
N ARG A 188 1.96 8.86 25.66
CA ARG A 188 3.35 9.13 26.07
C ARG A 188 4.33 9.09 24.91
N ASP A 189 4.13 8.17 24.00
CA ASP A 189 5.05 7.88 22.91
C ASP A 189 4.57 8.49 21.60
N ARG A 190 5.51 8.80 20.72
CA ARG A 190 5.25 9.30 19.39
C ARG A 190 5.33 8.12 18.41
N PRO A 191 4.25 7.78 17.67
CA PRO A 191 4.33 6.79 16.61
C PRO A 191 5.33 7.25 15.53
N GLU A 192 6.26 6.37 15.18
CA GLU A 192 7.18 6.62 14.07
C GLU A 192 6.51 6.31 12.74
N LEU A 193 6.76 7.13 11.72
CA LEU A 193 6.30 6.84 10.37
C LEU A 193 7.20 5.79 9.73
N PRO A 194 6.64 4.85 8.94
CA PRO A 194 7.42 3.83 8.25
C PRO A 194 8.16 4.45 7.05
N PHE A 195 9.26 5.13 7.31
CA PHE A 195 10.10 5.70 6.27
C PHE A 195 10.58 4.61 5.31
N MET A 196 10.44 4.86 4.00
CA MET A 196 10.77 3.89 2.97
C MET A 196 11.55 4.52 1.82
N ILE A 197 12.49 3.74 1.27
CA ILE A 197 13.14 3.99 -0.01
C ILE A 197 12.79 2.84 -0.95
N VAL A 198 12.26 3.17 -2.10
CA VAL A 198 11.82 2.18 -3.09
C VAL A 198 12.46 2.49 -4.43
N ALA A 199 12.98 1.46 -5.09
CA ALA A 199 13.50 1.57 -6.45
C ALA A 199 13.04 0.36 -7.27
N GLY A 200 12.74 0.59 -8.54
CA GLY A 200 12.27 -0.49 -9.40
C GLY A 200 12.44 -0.21 -10.88
N ILE A 201 12.33 -1.28 -11.63
CA ILE A 201 12.35 -1.28 -13.08
C ILE A 201 11.13 -2.03 -13.60
N SER A 202 10.58 -1.58 -14.71
CA SER A 202 9.57 -2.34 -15.45
C SER A 202 9.96 -2.47 -16.91
N LYS A 203 9.39 -3.49 -17.56
CA LYS A 203 9.50 -3.71 -18.99
C LYS A 203 8.14 -4.04 -19.57
N GLN A 204 7.76 -3.28 -20.59
CA GLN A 204 6.62 -3.62 -21.44
C GLN A 204 7.07 -4.62 -22.50
N VAL A 205 6.33 -5.73 -22.58
CA VAL A 205 6.54 -6.82 -23.56
C VAL A 205 5.21 -7.11 -24.24
N ASP A 206 5.08 -6.71 -25.50
CA ASP A 206 3.86 -6.94 -26.26
C ASP A 206 4.01 -8.22 -27.10
N LEU A 207 3.14 -9.19 -26.84
CA LEU A 207 3.08 -10.48 -27.52
C LEU A 207 1.75 -10.60 -28.24
N TYR A 208 1.71 -10.33 -29.55
CA TYR A 208 0.51 -10.40 -30.38
C TYR A 208 -0.65 -9.55 -29.83
N ARG A 209 -1.65 -10.15 -29.16
CA ARG A 209 -2.81 -9.46 -28.55
C ARG A 209 -2.66 -9.22 -27.04
N LEU A 210 -1.56 -9.69 -26.46
CA LEU A 210 -1.27 -9.58 -25.05
C LEU A 210 -0.30 -8.43 -24.82
N LYS A 211 -0.72 -7.47 -23.99
CA LYS A 211 0.16 -6.42 -23.46
C LYS A 211 0.59 -6.82 -22.07
N ASN A 212 1.87 -7.01 -21.88
CA ASN A 212 2.42 -7.43 -20.59
C ASN A 212 3.36 -6.36 -20.05
N ASN A 213 3.22 -6.03 -18.78
CA ASN A 213 4.20 -5.27 -18.03
C ASN A 213 4.79 -6.17 -16.95
N LEU A 214 6.11 -6.32 -16.97
CA LEU A 214 6.86 -7.04 -15.95
C LEU A 214 7.56 -6.04 -15.05
N TYR A 215 7.57 -6.30 -13.76
CA TYR A 215 8.10 -5.42 -12.73
C TYR A 215 9.11 -6.14 -11.86
N PHE A 216 10.16 -5.41 -11.47
CA PHE A 216 11.07 -5.80 -10.39
C PHE A 216 11.28 -4.58 -9.49
N THR A 217 11.23 -4.78 -8.16
CA THR A 217 11.34 -3.70 -7.19
C THR A 217 12.14 -4.16 -5.98
N THR A 218 12.95 -3.26 -5.47
CA THR A 218 13.57 -3.37 -4.16
C THR A 218 13.01 -2.30 -3.24
N GLU A 219 12.72 -2.67 -2.01
CA GLU A 219 12.14 -1.81 -0.99
C GLU A 219 12.93 -1.94 0.30
N TYR A 220 13.30 -0.81 0.86
CA TYR A 220 13.93 -0.71 2.17
C TYR A 220 13.05 0.14 3.08
N SER A 221 12.70 -0.39 4.24
CA SER A 221 11.94 0.32 5.28
C SER A 221 12.72 0.27 6.58
N ILE A 222 12.70 1.36 7.36
CA ILE A 222 13.33 1.40 8.69
C ILE A 222 12.57 0.48 9.65
N THR A 223 11.25 0.37 9.49
CA THR A 223 10.39 -0.42 10.38
C THR A 223 10.29 -1.89 9.97
N GLU A 224 10.43 -2.19 8.68
CA GLU A 224 10.36 -3.56 8.13
C GLU A 224 11.76 -4.02 7.65
N LEU A 225 12.73 -4.12 8.54
CA LEU A 225 14.02 -4.77 8.23
C LEU A 225 13.81 -6.28 8.12
N PRO A 226 14.35 -6.95 7.11
CA PRO A 226 15.30 -6.59 6.07
C PRO A 226 14.64 -6.09 4.75
N MET A 227 15.49 -5.81 3.72
CA MET A 227 15.05 -5.46 2.37
C MET A 227 14.02 -6.44 1.82
N LYS A 228 13.01 -5.89 1.13
CA LYS A 228 11.96 -6.64 0.44
C LYS A 228 12.18 -6.56 -1.07
N PHE A 229 12.14 -7.71 -1.73
CA PHE A 229 12.22 -7.82 -3.18
C PHE A 229 10.85 -8.22 -3.72
N LYS A 230 10.46 -7.62 -4.82
CA LYS A 230 9.13 -7.84 -5.41
C LYS A 230 9.25 -8.02 -6.90
N ILE A 231 8.47 -8.97 -7.43
CA ILE A 231 8.22 -9.11 -8.86
C ILE A 231 6.72 -9.02 -9.11
N GLY A 232 6.34 -8.48 -10.26
CA GLY A 232 4.94 -8.36 -10.65
C GLY A 232 4.77 -8.55 -12.15
N ALA A 233 3.58 -9.00 -12.54
CA ALA A 233 3.18 -9.14 -13.93
C ALA A 233 1.75 -8.63 -14.11
N ASP A 234 1.55 -7.68 -15.04
CA ASP A 234 0.26 -7.17 -15.48
C ASP A 234 0.05 -7.59 -16.94
N MET A 235 -0.89 -8.49 -17.16
CA MET A 235 -1.22 -9.03 -18.45
C MET A 235 -2.61 -8.54 -18.89
N GLN A 236 -2.68 -7.84 -20.03
CA GLN A 236 -3.92 -7.32 -20.60
C GLN A 236 -4.26 -8.07 -21.89
N TRP A 237 -5.46 -8.67 -21.91
CA TRP A 237 -6.02 -9.35 -23.06
C TRP A 237 -7.38 -8.78 -23.41
N GLY A 238 -7.41 -7.87 -24.39
CA GLY A 238 -8.64 -7.16 -24.74
C GLY A 238 -9.19 -6.36 -23.56
N GLN A 239 -10.35 -6.78 -23.05
CA GLN A 239 -11.01 -6.18 -21.90
C GLN A 239 -10.60 -6.82 -20.56
N LEU A 240 -9.95 -7.97 -20.59
CA LEU A 240 -9.52 -8.70 -19.40
C LEU A 240 -8.13 -8.26 -18.95
N ASN A 241 -7.93 -8.25 -17.65
CA ASN A 241 -6.68 -7.91 -17.00
C ASN A 241 -6.35 -8.97 -15.94
N PHE A 242 -5.19 -9.60 -16.03
CA PHE A 242 -4.67 -10.57 -15.09
C PHE A 242 -3.43 -10.00 -14.42
N LEU A 243 -3.41 -10.06 -13.11
CA LEU A 243 -2.38 -9.46 -12.27
C LEU A 243 -1.81 -10.53 -11.36
N ALA A 244 -0.49 -10.59 -11.24
CA ALA A 244 0.19 -11.47 -10.30
C ALA A 244 1.38 -10.76 -9.69
N GLY A 245 1.64 -11.02 -8.42
CA GLY A 245 2.75 -10.46 -7.67
C GLY A 245 3.35 -11.49 -6.73
N TYR A 246 4.64 -11.37 -6.53
CA TYR A 246 5.38 -12.15 -5.54
C TYR A 246 6.34 -11.24 -4.81
N SER A 247 6.40 -11.34 -3.51
CA SER A 247 7.34 -10.61 -2.68
C SER A 247 8.04 -11.52 -1.69
N ILE A 248 9.30 -11.25 -1.45
CA ILE A 248 10.16 -12.02 -0.56
C ILE A 248 10.97 -11.10 0.35
N THR A 249 10.97 -11.45 1.63
CA THR A 249 11.89 -10.93 2.63
C THR A 249 12.72 -12.10 3.20
N LYS A 250 13.62 -11.82 4.11
CA LYS A 250 14.36 -12.87 4.83
C LYS A 250 13.45 -13.81 5.64
N PHE A 251 12.29 -13.33 6.08
CA PHE A 251 11.43 -14.01 7.05
C PHE A 251 10.08 -14.42 6.49
N ASP A 252 9.66 -13.85 5.38
CA ASP A 252 8.31 -14.05 4.84
C ASP A 252 8.27 -14.00 3.31
N THR A 253 7.33 -14.73 2.75
CA THR A 253 7.01 -14.73 1.33
C THR A 253 5.51 -14.51 1.14
N GLU A 254 5.15 -13.64 0.21
CA GLU A 254 3.77 -13.33 -0.11
C GLU A 254 3.54 -13.54 -1.61
N PHE A 255 2.45 -14.15 -1.94
CA PHE A 255 1.95 -14.29 -3.32
C PHE A 255 0.61 -13.57 -3.45
N SER A 256 0.40 -12.85 -4.52
CA SER A 256 -0.84 -12.13 -4.78
C SER A 256 -1.30 -12.29 -6.20
N VAL A 257 -2.62 -12.36 -6.38
CA VAL A 257 -3.26 -12.45 -7.70
C VAL A 257 -4.44 -11.49 -7.78
N GLY A 258 -4.75 -11.08 -8.99
CA GLY A 258 -5.93 -10.27 -9.26
C GLY A 258 -6.45 -10.46 -10.66
N GLY A 259 -7.75 -10.21 -10.81
CA GLY A 259 -8.44 -10.20 -12.09
C GLY A 259 -9.22 -8.92 -12.26
N GLY A 260 -9.27 -8.41 -13.49
CA GLY A 260 -10.00 -7.19 -13.81
C GLY A 260 -10.74 -7.26 -15.14
N LEU A 261 -11.81 -6.47 -15.24
CA LEU A 261 -12.60 -6.31 -16.44
C LEU A 261 -12.75 -4.81 -16.75
N LYS A 262 -12.45 -4.43 -17.99
CA LYS A 262 -12.68 -3.08 -18.50
C LYS A 262 -13.92 -3.08 -19.38
N TYR A 263 -14.92 -2.30 -18.99
CA TYR A 263 -16.15 -2.11 -19.76
C TYR A 263 -16.46 -0.63 -19.92
N GLY A 264 -16.31 -0.12 -21.14
CA GLY A 264 -16.49 1.30 -21.43
C GLY A 264 -15.53 2.18 -20.61
N ARG A 265 -16.10 2.95 -19.70
CA ARG A 265 -15.37 3.88 -18.80
C ARG A 265 -15.04 3.29 -17.45
N PHE A 266 -15.56 2.12 -17.17
CA PHE A 266 -15.33 1.42 -15.91
C PHE A 266 -14.22 0.39 -16.08
N LYS A 267 -13.38 0.27 -15.06
CA LYS A 267 -12.47 -0.86 -14.87
C LYS A 267 -12.68 -1.37 -13.45
N VAL A 268 -13.09 -2.61 -13.33
CA VAL A 268 -13.30 -3.30 -12.05
C VAL A 268 -12.17 -4.29 -11.87
N ILE A 269 -11.60 -4.35 -10.66
CA ILE A 269 -10.50 -5.25 -10.32
C ILE A 269 -10.79 -5.85 -8.96
N TYR A 270 -10.55 -7.14 -8.83
CA TYR A 270 -10.53 -7.86 -7.57
C TYR A 270 -9.16 -8.49 -7.37
N ALA A 271 -8.65 -8.45 -6.15
CA ALA A 271 -7.37 -9.05 -5.81
C ALA A 271 -7.42 -9.71 -4.44
N THR A 272 -6.56 -10.72 -4.28
CA THR A 272 -6.31 -11.39 -3.01
C THR A 272 -4.80 -11.64 -2.85
N ARG A 273 -4.37 -11.76 -1.59
CA ARG A 273 -2.99 -12.05 -1.22
C ARG A 273 -2.94 -13.24 -0.28
N PHE A 274 -1.92 -14.05 -0.45
CA PHE A 274 -1.61 -15.22 0.36
C PHE A 274 -0.24 -15.02 1.00
N GLY A 275 -0.15 -15.14 2.30
CA GLY A 275 1.12 -15.11 3.05
C GLY A 275 1.53 -16.50 3.50
N SER A 276 2.79 -16.67 3.88
CA SER A 276 3.33 -17.94 4.38
C SER A 276 2.87 -18.29 5.79
N GLN A 277 2.23 -17.36 6.52
CA GLN A 277 1.90 -17.51 7.94
C GLN A 277 0.44 -17.87 8.22
N GLU A 278 -0.40 -18.10 7.21
CA GLU A 278 -1.82 -18.48 7.34
C GLU A 278 -2.66 -17.53 8.24
N ILE A 279 -2.33 -16.23 8.30
CA ILE A 279 -2.98 -15.24 9.18
C ILE A 279 -4.31 -14.73 8.57
N GLY A 280 -4.74 -15.28 7.45
CA GLY A 280 -5.92 -14.86 6.69
C GLY A 280 -5.58 -14.43 5.27
N GLU A 281 -6.61 -14.06 4.51
CA GLU A 281 -6.50 -13.69 3.11
C GLU A 281 -7.01 -12.25 2.91
N PRO A 282 -6.12 -11.25 2.78
CA PRO A 282 -6.50 -9.92 2.39
C PRO A 282 -7.20 -9.91 1.04
N LYS A 283 -8.23 -9.09 0.92
CA LYS A 283 -9.04 -8.94 -0.30
C LYS A 283 -9.34 -7.48 -0.55
N ILE A 284 -9.12 -7.02 -1.78
CA ILE A 284 -9.48 -5.66 -2.18
C ILE A 284 -10.26 -5.72 -3.48
N PHE A 285 -11.32 -4.93 -3.53
CA PHE A 285 -12.11 -4.64 -4.70
C PHE A 285 -11.93 -3.18 -5.10
N SER A 286 -11.73 -2.92 -6.39
CA SER A 286 -11.51 -1.58 -6.92
C SER A 286 -12.40 -1.30 -8.12
N ILE A 287 -12.99 -0.11 -8.14
CA ILE A 287 -13.71 0.43 -9.30
C ILE A 287 -13.00 1.70 -9.74
N ASN A 288 -12.55 1.73 -10.98
CA ASN A 288 -11.98 2.91 -11.62
C ASN A 288 -12.98 3.44 -12.65
N TYR A 289 -13.34 4.70 -12.53
CA TYR A 289 -14.27 5.38 -13.44
C TYR A 289 -13.59 6.58 -14.08
N ARG A 290 -13.65 6.66 -15.42
CA ARG A 290 -13.17 7.80 -16.19
C ARG A 290 -14.37 8.68 -16.59
N MET A 291 -14.31 9.96 -16.24
CA MET A 291 -15.30 10.94 -16.66
C MET A 291 -15.25 11.21 -18.18
N LEU A 292 -16.22 11.96 -18.68
CA LEU A 292 -16.28 12.42 -20.09
C LEU A 292 -15.27 13.52 -20.38
#